data_105225c347c9b2745a2c21e69495a1ff
#
_entry.id   105225c347c9b2745a2c21e69495a1ff
#
_cell.length_a   1.000
_cell.length_b   1.000
_cell.length_c   1.000
_cell.angle_alpha   90.00
_cell.angle_beta   90.00
_cell.angle_gamma   90.00
#
_symmetry.space_group_name_H-M   'P 1'
#
loop_
_entity.id
_entity.type
_entity.pdbx_description
1 polymer ?
#
loop_
_entity_poly.entity_id
_entity_poly.type
_entity_poly.pdbx_seq_one_letter_code
_entity_poly.pdbx_strand_id
1 'polypeptide(L)'
;MLPAAQGAFLIGGVFLETKRIIMDDKAVGRAIARISYEIIEHNKGVEGLCVVGILSRGVPIGRRIAQKLSELEKTSVPFGALDITPYRDDITVGDRLENTDIPFGIKDKNVVIVDDVIFTGRSSRAAIDALIKRGRPRSIQLAVLIDRGHRELPIRPDYVGKNLPTSHSEVVKVSVKELDGADSVCIFDKSEKED
;
A
#
# COMPACT_ATOMS: atom_id res chain seq x y z
N MET A 1 2.86 31.78 -8.86
CA MET A 1 3.35 31.70 -7.47
C MET A 1 2.15 31.31 -6.63
N LEU A 2 1.93 30.00 -6.40
CA LEU A 2 0.84 29.48 -5.59
C LEU A 2 1.34 29.38 -4.14
N PRO A 3 0.55 29.81 -3.14
CA PRO A 3 0.95 29.72 -1.75
C PRO A 3 1.04 28.25 -1.33
N ALA A 4 2.16 27.87 -0.73
CA ALA A 4 2.32 26.58 -0.06
C ALA A 4 1.24 26.47 1.03
N ALA A 5 0.32 25.54 0.88
CA ALA A 5 -0.58 25.17 1.96
C ALA A 5 0.27 24.50 3.06
N GLN A 6 0.67 25.27 4.05
CA GLN A 6 1.24 24.78 5.30
C GLN A 6 0.13 24.06 6.05
N GLY A 7 0.02 22.75 5.86
CA GLY A 7 -0.87 21.90 6.61
C GLY A 7 -0.09 21.23 7.73
N ALA A 8 -0.34 21.58 8.98
CA ALA A 8 0.10 20.80 10.12
C ALA A 8 -0.88 19.63 10.31
N PHE A 9 -0.36 18.40 10.47
CA PHE A 9 -1.16 17.21 10.73
C PHE A 9 -0.78 16.59 12.07
N LEU A 10 -1.78 16.08 12.78
CA LEU A 10 -1.59 15.35 14.04
C LEU A 10 -1.48 13.85 13.73
N ILE A 11 -0.32 13.24 13.97
CA ILE A 11 -0.10 11.79 13.86
C ILE A 11 0.41 11.29 15.20
N GLY A 12 -0.35 10.41 15.87
CA GLY A 12 0.07 9.83 17.16
C GLY A 12 0.34 10.85 18.29
N GLY A 13 -0.36 12.02 18.25
CA GLY A 13 -0.19 13.06 19.27
C GLY A 13 0.96 14.05 19.00
N VAL A 14 1.66 13.93 17.86
CA VAL A 14 2.74 14.84 17.45
C VAL A 14 2.27 15.70 16.28
N PHE A 15 2.45 17.03 16.38
CA PHE A 15 2.25 17.95 15.26
C PHE A 15 3.42 17.81 14.30
N LEU A 16 3.12 17.48 13.03
CA LEU A 16 4.11 17.37 11.97
C LEU A 16 3.89 18.50 10.97
N GLU A 17 4.93 19.24 10.67
CA GLU A 17 4.90 20.22 9.59
C GLU A 17 5.19 19.57 8.24
N THR A 18 4.41 19.90 7.21
CA THR A 18 4.63 19.39 5.87
C THR A 18 5.94 19.93 5.31
N LYS A 19 6.95 19.09 5.21
CA LYS A 19 8.23 19.45 4.60
C LYS A 19 8.12 19.58 3.10
N ARG A 20 7.48 18.61 2.42
CA ARG A 20 7.38 18.58 0.97
C ARG A 20 6.25 17.68 0.46
N ILE A 21 5.54 18.16 -0.56
CA ILE A 21 4.65 17.34 -1.38
C ILE A 21 5.51 16.60 -2.42
N ILE A 22 5.43 15.29 -2.45
CA ILE A 22 6.21 14.40 -3.33
C ILE A 22 5.40 13.99 -4.55
N MET A 23 4.10 13.72 -4.37
CA MET A 23 3.18 13.38 -5.43
C MET A 23 1.86 14.09 -5.22
N ASP A 24 1.35 14.68 -6.27
CA ASP A 24 -0.01 15.20 -6.38
C ASP A 24 -0.98 14.11 -6.87
N ASP A 25 -2.26 14.41 -6.94
CA ASP A 25 -3.32 13.54 -7.45
C ASP A 25 -2.98 12.93 -8.82
N LYS A 26 -2.51 13.76 -9.77
CA LYS A 26 -2.14 13.30 -11.11
C LYS A 26 -0.95 12.34 -11.09
N ALA A 27 0.03 12.60 -10.22
CA ALA A 27 1.20 11.74 -10.09
C ALA A 27 0.84 10.39 -9.45
N VAL A 28 -0.05 10.37 -8.45
CA VAL A 28 -0.59 9.13 -7.87
C VAL A 28 -1.33 8.33 -8.94
N GLY A 29 -2.23 8.95 -9.71
CA GLY A 29 -2.96 8.29 -10.79
C GLY A 29 -2.03 7.69 -11.85
N ARG A 30 -0.97 8.41 -12.26
CA ARG A 30 0.04 7.89 -13.21
C ARG A 30 0.82 6.72 -12.64
N ALA A 31 1.16 6.75 -11.34
CA ALA A 31 1.87 5.65 -10.69
C ALA A 31 1.00 4.38 -10.64
N ILE A 32 -0.28 4.50 -10.28
CA ILE A 32 -1.24 3.39 -10.29
C ILE A 32 -1.39 2.80 -11.70
N ALA A 33 -1.54 3.64 -12.71
CA ALA A 33 -1.63 3.18 -14.10
C ALA A 33 -0.38 2.41 -14.52
N ARG A 34 0.82 2.92 -14.23
CA ARG A 34 2.09 2.27 -14.56
C ARG A 34 2.23 0.92 -13.85
N ILE A 35 1.96 0.85 -12.53
CA ILE A 35 1.94 -0.40 -11.77
C ILE A 35 1.00 -1.42 -12.43
N SER A 36 -0.18 -1.00 -12.89
CA SER A 36 -1.13 -1.90 -13.55
C SER A 36 -0.58 -2.48 -14.85
N TYR A 37 0.12 -1.69 -15.67
CA TYR A 37 0.78 -2.19 -16.88
C TYR A 37 1.93 -3.15 -16.55
N GLU A 38 2.75 -2.85 -15.54
CA GLU A 38 3.84 -3.71 -15.08
C GLU A 38 3.31 -5.06 -14.57
N ILE A 39 2.17 -5.07 -13.87
CA ILE A 39 1.50 -6.30 -13.42
C ILE A 39 1.05 -7.16 -14.61
N ILE A 40 0.41 -6.56 -15.63
CA ILE A 40 -0.03 -7.27 -16.84
C ILE A 40 1.18 -7.88 -17.56
N GLU A 41 2.24 -7.10 -17.76
CA GLU A 41 3.45 -7.56 -18.45
C GLU A 41 4.11 -8.73 -17.73
N HIS A 42 4.31 -8.59 -16.41
CA HIS A 42 4.94 -9.63 -15.59
C HIS A 42 4.14 -10.94 -15.59
N ASN A 43 2.81 -10.86 -15.48
CA ASN A 43 1.93 -12.02 -15.42
C ASN A 43 1.46 -12.51 -16.80
N LYS A 44 1.83 -11.83 -17.88
CA LYS A 44 1.41 -12.13 -19.26
C LYS A 44 -0.12 -12.12 -19.43
N GLY A 45 -0.76 -11.12 -18.83
CA GLY A 45 -2.21 -10.96 -18.75
C GLY A 45 -2.71 -11.04 -17.31
N VAL A 46 -4.01 -11.26 -17.12
CA VAL A 46 -4.67 -11.28 -15.79
C VAL A 46 -5.31 -12.63 -15.45
N GLU A 47 -5.06 -13.67 -16.24
CA GLU A 47 -5.63 -14.99 -15.99
C GLU A 47 -5.11 -15.57 -14.67
N GLY A 48 -6.02 -15.98 -13.78
CA GLY A 48 -5.68 -16.49 -12.47
C GLY A 48 -5.08 -15.45 -11.51
N LEU A 49 -5.13 -14.16 -11.85
CA LEU A 49 -4.67 -13.07 -11.01
C LEU A 49 -5.78 -12.56 -10.10
N CYS A 50 -5.43 -12.16 -8.88
CA CYS A 50 -6.30 -11.42 -7.98
C CYS A 50 -5.50 -10.37 -7.20
N VAL A 51 -6.18 -9.32 -6.77
CA VAL A 51 -5.56 -8.21 -6.04
C VAL A 51 -6.10 -8.18 -4.62
N VAL A 52 -5.23 -7.97 -3.64
CA VAL A 52 -5.57 -7.89 -2.22
C VAL A 52 -4.93 -6.64 -1.62
N GLY A 53 -5.77 -5.68 -1.20
CA GLY A 53 -5.30 -4.45 -0.54
C GLY A 53 -5.18 -4.63 0.96
N ILE A 54 -4.06 -4.19 1.55
CA ILE A 54 -3.87 -4.16 3.00
C ILE A 54 -4.70 -3.01 3.59
N LEU A 55 -5.45 -3.24 4.64
CA LEU A 55 -6.14 -2.21 5.42
C LEU A 55 -5.09 -1.27 6.06
N SER A 56 -5.25 0.05 5.96
CA SER A 56 -6.41 0.81 5.42
C SER A 56 -6.17 1.37 4.00
N ARG A 57 -5.04 2.00 3.71
CA ARG A 57 -4.78 2.73 2.46
C ARG A 57 -4.42 1.83 1.28
N GLY A 58 -3.91 0.63 1.53
CA GLY A 58 -3.71 -0.38 0.50
C GLY A 58 -5.01 -0.82 -0.18
N VAL A 59 -6.16 -0.73 0.53
CA VAL A 59 -7.48 -1.12 -0.03
C VAL A 59 -7.92 -0.21 -1.18
N PRO A 60 -8.04 1.13 -1.04
CA PRO A 60 -8.41 1.98 -2.16
C PRO A 60 -7.40 1.94 -3.32
N ILE A 61 -6.10 1.88 -3.02
CA ILE A 61 -5.06 1.76 -4.06
C ILE A 61 -5.21 0.44 -4.81
N GLY A 62 -5.36 -0.69 -4.09
CA GLY A 62 -5.54 -2.01 -4.68
C GLY A 62 -6.83 -2.12 -5.49
N ARG A 63 -7.93 -1.51 -5.03
CA ARG A 63 -9.19 -1.44 -5.78
C ARG A 63 -9.03 -0.71 -7.11
N ARG A 64 -8.33 0.42 -7.12
CA ARG A 64 -8.04 1.18 -8.34
C ARG A 64 -7.15 0.39 -9.31
N ILE A 65 -6.15 -0.36 -8.78
CA ILE A 65 -5.31 -1.26 -9.60
C ILE A 65 -6.17 -2.37 -10.20
N ALA A 66 -6.99 -3.08 -9.41
CA ALA A 66 -7.86 -4.16 -9.91
C ALA A 66 -8.84 -3.66 -10.99
N GLN A 67 -9.42 -2.46 -10.78
CA GLN A 67 -10.28 -1.82 -11.76
C GLN A 67 -9.50 -1.51 -13.04
N LYS A 68 -8.30 -0.94 -12.93
CA LYS A 68 -7.47 -0.59 -14.10
C LYS A 68 -7.04 -1.83 -14.89
N LEU A 69 -6.67 -2.91 -14.20
CA LEU A 69 -6.37 -4.21 -14.82
C LEU A 69 -7.60 -4.74 -15.58
N SER A 70 -8.77 -4.66 -14.96
CA SER A 70 -10.03 -5.12 -15.56
C SER A 70 -10.42 -4.32 -16.81
N GLU A 71 -10.20 -3.00 -16.78
CA GLU A 71 -10.43 -2.10 -17.94
C GLU A 71 -9.49 -2.42 -19.10
N LEU A 72 -8.20 -2.63 -18.81
CA LEU A 72 -7.17 -2.88 -19.84
C LEU A 72 -7.36 -4.24 -20.53
N GLU A 73 -7.63 -5.28 -19.73
CA GLU A 73 -7.73 -6.66 -20.22
C GLU A 73 -9.18 -7.08 -20.55
N LYS A 74 -10.16 -6.20 -20.32
CA LYS A 74 -11.60 -6.45 -20.54
C LYS A 74 -12.10 -7.71 -19.82
N THR A 75 -11.48 -8.03 -18.70
CA THR A 75 -11.77 -9.22 -17.87
C THR A 75 -11.79 -8.81 -16.41
N SER A 76 -12.77 -9.26 -15.65
CA SER A 76 -12.88 -8.94 -14.22
C SER A 76 -11.75 -9.53 -13.41
N VAL A 77 -10.99 -8.67 -12.73
CA VAL A 77 -9.93 -9.06 -11.79
C VAL A 77 -10.50 -9.01 -10.36
N PRO A 78 -10.55 -10.14 -9.63
CA PRO A 78 -11.05 -10.19 -8.27
C PRO A 78 -10.24 -9.29 -7.34
N PHE A 79 -10.94 -8.57 -6.45
CA PHE A 79 -10.35 -7.72 -5.43
C PHE A 79 -10.85 -8.08 -4.04
N GLY A 80 -9.95 -8.08 -3.03
CA GLY A 80 -10.26 -8.28 -1.62
C GLY A 80 -9.52 -7.31 -0.72
N ALA A 81 -9.99 -7.17 0.52
CA ALA A 81 -9.38 -6.38 1.58
C ALA A 81 -8.82 -7.31 2.66
N LEU A 82 -7.61 -7.05 3.12
CA LEU A 82 -6.89 -7.88 4.10
C LEU A 82 -6.58 -7.09 5.36
N ASP A 83 -7.08 -7.57 6.49
CA ASP A 83 -6.68 -7.11 7.81
C ASP A 83 -5.45 -7.90 8.29
N ILE A 84 -4.35 -7.22 8.45
CA ILE A 84 -3.08 -7.80 8.92
C ILE A 84 -2.89 -7.67 10.43
N THR A 85 -3.81 -7.00 11.14
CA THR A 85 -3.69 -6.73 12.58
C THR A 85 -3.39 -7.98 13.39
N PRO A 86 -4.05 -9.14 13.17
CA PRO A 86 -3.78 -10.36 13.93
C PRO A 86 -2.41 -11.00 13.66
N TYR A 87 -1.69 -10.53 12.62
CA TYR A 87 -0.42 -11.11 12.15
C TYR A 87 0.78 -10.18 12.40
N ARG A 88 0.52 -9.01 12.98
CA ARG A 88 1.57 -8.05 13.33
C ARG A 88 2.30 -8.50 14.59
N ASP A 89 3.61 -8.28 14.62
CA ASP A 89 4.50 -8.61 15.75
C ASP A 89 4.71 -7.44 16.73
N ASP A 90 4.21 -6.25 16.40
CA ASP A 90 4.32 -5.03 17.20
C ASP A 90 3.01 -4.66 17.94
N ILE A 91 1.97 -5.50 17.81
CA ILE A 91 0.67 -5.29 18.45
C ILE A 91 0.32 -6.53 19.27
N THR A 92 0.02 -6.33 20.57
CA THR A 92 -0.61 -7.38 21.35
C THR A 92 -2.06 -7.50 20.91
N VAL A 93 -2.38 -8.63 20.25
CA VAL A 93 -3.72 -8.90 19.76
C VAL A 93 -4.62 -9.19 20.95
N GLY A 94 -5.47 -8.21 21.32
CA GLY A 94 -6.67 -8.48 22.12
C GLY A 94 -7.75 -9.14 21.23
N ASP A 95 -8.94 -9.42 21.77
CA ASP A 95 -10.09 -10.03 21.07
C ASP A 95 -10.66 -9.15 19.94
N ARG A 96 -9.81 -8.67 19.02
CA ARG A 96 -10.25 -7.91 17.85
C ARG A 96 -10.69 -8.87 16.77
N LEU A 97 -11.92 -8.67 16.30
CA LEU A 97 -12.43 -9.36 15.12
C LEU A 97 -11.61 -8.95 13.91
N GLU A 98 -11.21 -9.93 13.13
CA GLU A 98 -10.52 -9.72 11.84
C GLU A 98 -11.51 -9.14 10.82
N ASN A 99 -11.14 -7.99 10.22
CA ASN A 99 -11.94 -7.30 9.21
C ASN A 99 -11.52 -7.64 7.76
N THR A 100 -11.04 -8.86 7.54
CA THR A 100 -10.68 -9.33 6.20
C THR A 100 -11.91 -9.67 5.38
N ASP A 101 -11.98 -9.10 4.16
CA ASP A 101 -12.99 -9.39 3.15
C ASP A 101 -12.35 -9.82 1.83
N ILE A 102 -12.16 -11.12 1.65
CA ILE A 102 -11.65 -11.75 0.42
C ILE A 102 -12.70 -12.75 -0.05
N PRO A 103 -13.68 -12.32 -0.90
CA PRO A 103 -14.85 -13.13 -1.28
C PRO A 103 -14.55 -14.18 -2.35
N PHE A 104 -13.29 -14.55 -2.53
CA PHE A 104 -12.86 -15.54 -3.52
C PHE A 104 -11.74 -16.44 -2.98
N GLY A 105 -11.58 -17.63 -3.59
CA GLY A 105 -10.49 -18.53 -3.26
C GLY A 105 -9.16 -18.04 -3.86
N ILE A 106 -8.07 -18.12 -3.09
CA ILE A 106 -6.72 -17.73 -3.52
C ILE A 106 -5.85 -18.92 -3.96
N LYS A 107 -6.35 -20.15 -3.78
CA LYS A 107 -5.63 -21.36 -4.16
C LYS A 107 -5.28 -21.33 -5.65
N ASP A 108 -4.02 -21.63 -5.97
CA ASP A 108 -3.45 -21.69 -7.32
C ASP A 108 -3.54 -20.36 -8.12
N LYS A 109 -3.84 -19.24 -7.46
CA LYS A 109 -3.88 -17.89 -8.06
C LYS A 109 -2.57 -17.13 -7.87
N ASN A 110 -2.29 -16.20 -8.77
CA ASN A 110 -1.27 -15.17 -8.59
C ASN A 110 -1.91 -14.03 -7.79
N VAL A 111 -1.46 -13.82 -6.56
CA VAL A 111 -1.99 -12.80 -5.64
C VAL A 111 -1.07 -11.59 -5.66
N VAL A 112 -1.61 -10.42 -6.01
CA VAL A 112 -0.90 -9.15 -5.87
C VAL A 112 -1.36 -8.48 -4.57
N ILE A 113 -0.49 -8.43 -3.56
CA ILE A 113 -0.70 -7.64 -2.34
C ILE A 113 -0.42 -6.17 -2.68
N VAL A 114 -1.28 -5.27 -2.19
CA VAL A 114 -1.12 -3.83 -2.39
C VAL A 114 -1.06 -3.11 -1.06
N ASP A 115 -0.04 -2.26 -0.89
CA ASP A 115 0.09 -1.37 0.26
C ASP A 115 0.43 0.06 -0.20
N ASP A 116 0.28 1.05 0.67
CA ASP A 116 0.62 2.44 0.37
C ASP A 116 2.13 2.70 0.49
N VAL A 117 2.76 2.26 1.57
CA VAL A 117 4.19 2.50 1.84
C VAL A 117 4.85 1.24 2.36
N ILE A 118 5.94 0.83 1.71
CA ILE A 118 6.83 -0.16 2.32
C ILE A 118 7.99 0.55 3.03
N PHE A 119 8.23 0.13 4.28
CA PHE A 119 9.30 0.60 5.14
C PHE A 119 10.17 -0.58 5.58
N THR A 120 9.94 -1.13 6.76
CA THR A 120 10.71 -2.24 7.33
C THR A 120 10.41 -3.59 6.66
N GLY A 121 9.24 -3.73 6.04
CA GLY A 121 8.72 -4.98 5.46
C GLY A 121 7.83 -5.78 6.42
N ARG A 122 7.61 -5.33 7.67
CA ARG A 122 6.82 -6.07 8.69
C ARG A 122 5.37 -6.22 8.28
N SER A 123 4.73 -5.16 7.75
CA SER A 123 3.35 -5.23 7.23
C SER A 123 3.23 -6.23 6.07
N SER A 124 4.19 -6.21 5.15
CA SER A 124 4.22 -7.17 4.03
C SER A 124 4.37 -8.61 4.50
N ARG A 125 5.24 -8.88 5.50
CA ARG A 125 5.37 -10.20 6.13
C ARG A 125 4.04 -10.65 6.74
N ALA A 126 3.40 -9.78 7.53
CA ALA A 126 2.12 -10.08 8.14
C ALA A 126 1.04 -10.40 7.10
N ALA A 127 1.02 -9.68 5.97
CA ALA A 127 0.10 -9.95 4.87
C ALA A 127 0.37 -11.31 4.19
N ILE A 128 1.62 -11.67 3.99
CA ILE A 128 2.00 -12.98 3.45
C ILE A 128 1.53 -14.09 4.38
N ASP A 129 1.79 -13.97 5.69
CA ASP A 129 1.37 -14.96 6.70
C ASP A 129 -0.17 -15.12 6.71
N ALA A 130 -0.90 -14.01 6.65
CA ALA A 130 -2.36 -13.99 6.61
C ALA A 130 -2.92 -14.71 5.36
N LEU A 131 -2.32 -14.48 4.19
CA LEU A 131 -2.73 -15.14 2.94
C LEU A 131 -2.40 -16.64 2.95
N ILE A 132 -1.22 -17.04 3.40
CA ILE A 132 -0.83 -18.46 3.45
C ILE A 132 -1.78 -19.26 4.36
N LYS A 133 -2.26 -18.69 5.45
CA LYS A 133 -3.30 -19.33 6.30
C LYS A 133 -4.64 -19.50 5.60
N ARG A 134 -4.98 -18.65 4.62
CA ARG A 134 -6.24 -18.72 3.87
C ARG A 134 -6.20 -19.70 2.70
N GLY A 135 -5.00 -20.10 2.24
CA GLY A 135 -4.83 -21.05 1.16
C GLY A 135 -3.42 -21.05 0.61
N ARG A 136 -3.21 -21.84 -0.44
CA ARG A 136 -1.93 -21.93 -1.13
C ARG A 136 -1.99 -21.20 -2.48
N PRO A 137 -1.61 -19.92 -2.56
CA PRO A 137 -1.50 -19.24 -3.85
C PRO A 137 -0.37 -19.84 -4.69
N ARG A 138 -0.43 -19.65 -6.01
CA ARG A 138 0.65 -20.01 -6.93
C ARG A 138 1.86 -19.11 -6.72
N SER A 139 1.61 -17.80 -6.58
CA SER A 139 2.61 -16.79 -6.24
C SER A 139 1.99 -15.67 -5.43
N ILE A 140 2.83 -14.98 -4.66
CA ILE A 140 2.48 -13.73 -3.99
C ILE A 140 3.45 -12.68 -4.52
N GLN A 141 2.91 -11.57 -5.03
CA GLN A 141 3.62 -10.41 -5.54
C GLN A 141 3.23 -9.21 -4.69
N LEU A 142 4.13 -8.25 -4.54
CA LEU A 142 3.91 -7.06 -3.71
C LEU A 142 3.98 -5.78 -4.57
N ALA A 143 2.92 -5.00 -4.54
CA ALA A 143 2.85 -3.67 -5.14
C ALA A 143 2.74 -2.61 -4.05
N VAL A 144 3.52 -1.53 -4.16
CA VAL A 144 3.45 -0.40 -3.23
C VAL A 144 3.45 0.93 -3.98
N LEU A 145 2.74 1.90 -3.45
CA LEU A 145 2.80 3.24 -4.03
C LEU A 145 4.15 3.88 -3.76
N ILE A 146 4.68 3.73 -2.54
CA ILE A 146 5.97 4.29 -2.12
C ILE A 146 6.87 3.23 -1.52
N ASP A 147 8.10 3.18 -2.00
CA ASP A 147 9.21 2.50 -1.33
C ASP A 147 10.13 3.53 -0.69
N ARG A 148 10.16 3.58 0.67
CA ARG A 148 11.00 4.55 1.39
C ARG A 148 12.35 4.02 1.87
N GLY A 149 12.67 2.76 1.56
CA GLY A 149 13.88 2.11 2.06
C GLY A 149 13.78 1.61 3.50
N HIS A 150 14.92 1.46 4.18
CA HIS A 150 15.07 1.04 5.59
C HIS A 150 14.47 -0.33 5.91
N ARG A 151 14.74 -1.33 5.08
CA ARG A 151 14.28 -2.70 5.32
C ARG A 151 14.93 -3.31 6.56
N GLU A 152 14.10 -3.95 7.37
CA GLU A 152 14.53 -4.86 8.45
C GLU A 152 14.36 -6.32 8.06
N LEU A 153 13.48 -6.60 7.09
CA LEU A 153 13.24 -7.92 6.55
C LEU A 153 13.65 -7.98 5.06
N PRO A 154 14.08 -9.13 4.54
CA PRO A 154 14.54 -9.28 3.16
C PRO A 154 13.35 -9.34 2.17
N ILE A 155 12.43 -8.38 2.27
CA ILE A 155 11.24 -8.26 1.43
C ILE A 155 11.39 -7.03 0.54
N ARG A 156 11.25 -7.24 -0.77
CA ARG A 156 11.23 -6.17 -1.77
C ARG A 156 9.93 -6.21 -2.55
N PRO A 157 9.33 -5.06 -2.88
CA PRO A 157 8.17 -5.04 -3.75
C PRO A 157 8.57 -5.38 -5.19
N ASP A 158 7.67 -6.07 -5.89
CA ASP A 158 7.78 -6.36 -7.31
C ASP A 158 7.43 -5.14 -8.15
N TYR A 159 6.50 -4.31 -7.66
CA TYR A 159 6.01 -3.11 -8.34
C TYR A 159 6.05 -1.92 -7.40
N VAL A 160 6.66 -0.82 -7.86
CA VAL A 160 6.87 0.39 -7.05
C VAL A 160 6.37 1.62 -7.77
N GLY A 161 5.44 2.34 -7.18
CA GLY A 161 4.97 3.63 -7.71
C GLY A 161 6.07 4.69 -7.72
N LYS A 162 6.79 4.85 -6.61
CA LYS A 162 7.94 5.75 -6.52
C LYS A 162 8.92 5.29 -5.45
N ASN A 163 10.20 5.22 -5.80
CA ASN A 163 11.27 5.11 -4.81
C ASN A 163 11.49 6.49 -4.17
N LEU A 164 11.47 6.54 -2.86
CA LEU A 164 11.58 7.75 -2.06
C LEU A 164 12.49 7.51 -0.86
N PRO A 165 13.82 7.45 -1.05
CA PRO A 165 14.75 7.34 0.06
C PRO A 165 14.55 8.50 1.04
N THR A 166 14.40 8.17 2.32
CA THR A 166 14.16 9.13 3.40
C THR A 166 15.18 8.94 4.52
N SER A 167 15.30 9.91 5.40
CA SER A 167 15.99 9.69 6.69
C SER A 167 15.08 8.92 7.67
N HIS A 168 15.65 8.43 8.76
CA HIS A 168 14.86 7.77 9.82
C HIS A 168 13.92 8.74 10.54
N SER A 169 14.28 10.03 10.62
CA SER A 169 13.46 11.09 11.21
C SER A 169 12.30 11.55 10.34
N GLU A 170 12.37 11.30 9.03
CA GLU A 170 11.30 11.67 8.11
C GLU A 170 10.15 10.65 8.14
N VAL A 171 8.93 11.15 8.03
CA VAL A 171 7.70 10.34 7.92
C VAL A 171 7.08 10.56 6.55
N VAL A 172 6.79 9.47 5.84
CA VAL A 172 6.03 9.50 4.60
C VAL A 172 4.57 9.27 4.91
N LYS A 173 3.70 10.19 4.47
CA LYS A 173 2.25 10.04 4.55
C LYS A 173 1.67 9.98 3.14
N VAL A 174 0.95 8.91 2.88
CA VAL A 174 0.09 8.77 1.71
C VAL A 174 -1.32 9.17 2.13
N SER A 175 -1.96 10.02 1.34
CA SER A 175 -3.39 10.32 1.45
C SER A 175 -4.08 9.80 0.21
N VAL A 176 -5.27 9.24 0.37
CA VAL A 176 -6.09 8.69 -0.70
C VAL A 176 -7.48 9.31 -0.65
N LYS A 177 -8.02 9.66 -1.81
CA LYS A 177 -9.27 10.41 -1.94
C LYS A 177 -10.43 9.77 -1.18
N GLU A 178 -10.52 8.45 -1.16
CA GLU A 178 -11.60 7.70 -0.51
C GLU A 178 -11.62 7.81 1.02
N LEU A 179 -10.46 8.07 1.64
CA LEU A 179 -10.31 8.16 3.10
C LEU A 179 -9.96 9.57 3.57
N ASP A 180 -9.19 10.30 2.77
CA ASP A 180 -8.55 11.56 3.16
C ASP A 180 -9.08 12.76 2.34
N GLY A 181 -9.99 12.54 1.37
CA GLY A 181 -10.60 13.57 0.51
C GLY A 181 -9.76 14.00 -0.69
N ALA A 182 -8.46 13.70 -0.72
CA ALA A 182 -7.55 14.00 -1.82
C ALA A 182 -6.42 12.98 -1.90
N ASP A 183 -5.86 12.80 -3.10
CA ASP A 183 -4.67 11.98 -3.29
C ASP A 183 -3.41 12.83 -3.14
N SER A 184 -2.49 12.40 -2.30
CA SER A 184 -1.17 13.03 -2.19
C SER A 184 -0.15 12.10 -1.50
N VAL A 185 1.13 12.40 -1.72
CA VAL A 185 2.22 11.84 -0.93
C VAL A 185 3.07 12.98 -0.41
N CYS A 186 3.23 13.05 0.91
CA CYS A 186 3.99 14.11 1.59
C CYS A 186 5.08 13.51 2.48
N ILE A 187 6.17 14.26 2.65
CA ILE A 187 7.18 14.01 3.67
C ILE A 187 6.99 15.03 4.79
N PHE A 188 7.10 14.55 6.02
CA PHE A 188 7.10 15.32 7.25
C PHE A 188 8.40 15.06 8.02
N ASP A 189 8.93 16.08 8.70
CA ASP A 189 9.94 15.87 9.72
C ASP A 189 9.26 15.56 11.05
N LYS A 190 9.76 14.56 11.78
CA LYS A 190 9.45 14.46 13.20
C LYS A 190 10.13 15.66 13.87
N SER A 191 9.38 16.66 14.27
CA SER A 191 9.91 17.67 15.16
C SER A 191 10.38 16.97 16.44
N GLU A 192 11.67 17.05 16.75
CA GLU A 192 12.16 16.69 18.07
C GLU A 192 11.39 17.58 19.05
N LYS A 193 10.70 17.00 20.03
CA LYS A 193 10.30 17.76 21.20
C LYS A 193 11.61 18.12 21.88
N GLU A 194 11.95 19.40 21.86
CA GLU A 194 12.87 19.94 22.86
C GLU A 194 12.23 19.63 24.24
N ASP A 195 12.92 18.77 25.00
CA ASP A 195 12.63 18.50 26.40
C ASP A 195 12.94 19.74 27.27
#